data_65f452b6ba077c9818952a90191924fd
#
_entry.id   65f452b6ba077c9818952a90191924fd
#
_cell.length_a   1.000
_cell.length_b   1.000
_cell.length_c   1.000
_cell.angle_alpha   90.00
_cell.angle_beta   90.00
_cell.angle_gamma   90.00
#
_symmetry.space_group_name_H-M   'P 1'
#
loop_
_entity.id
_entity.type
_entity.pdbx_description
1 polymer ?
#
loop_
_entity_poly.entity_id
_entity_poly.type
_entity_poly.pdbx_seq_one_letter_code
_entity_poly.pdbx_strand_id
1 'polypeptide(L)'
;MDEADQSAAWVPALLQVSDPLFPTGAYAHSMGLEQWAATCGYTSGDDLMKFFQQHAGPALARLELPYLRLVRDAIVLEDWSTVLELDAEIDAWKWANEIREASISQGRGRLRLLKKLWKSSPEIEIYADAFALGQARGHHLVVAALQFELLK
;
A
#
# COMPACT_ATOMS: atom_id res chain seq x y z
N MET A 1 -13.39 -26.08 17.94
CA MET A 1 -12.42 -25.26 17.19
C MET A 1 -12.10 -24.09 18.11
N ASP A 2 -10.87 -24.08 18.64
CA ASP A 2 -10.48 -23.19 19.74
C ASP A 2 -10.49 -21.71 19.31
N GLU A 3 -10.87 -20.80 20.23
CA GLU A 3 -10.83 -19.34 19.99
C GLU A 3 -9.43 -18.83 19.56
N ALA A 4 -8.38 -19.54 19.97
CA ALA A 4 -7.00 -19.27 19.55
C ALA A 4 -6.75 -19.54 18.06
N ASP A 5 -7.48 -20.47 17.45
CA ASP A 5 -7.33 -20.84 16.03
C ASP A 5 -8.02 -19.81 15.10
N GLN A 6 -9.09 -19.16 15.57
CA GLN A 6 -9.74 -18.07 14.81
C GLN A 6 -8.96 -16.76 14.85
N SER A 7 -8.22 -16.49 15.94
CA SER A 7 -7.47 -15.24 16.11
C SER A 7 -6.28 -15.09 15.17
N ALA A 8 -5.79 -16.17 14.55
CA ALA A 8 -4.64 -16.16 13.65
C ALA A 8 -4.99 -16.46 12.18
N ALA A 9 -6.28 -16.57 11.82
CA ALA A 9 -6.71 -16.91 10.46
C ALA A 9 -6.30 -15.88 9.41
N TRP A 10 -6.06 -14.62 9.81
CA TRP A 10 -5.56 -13.54 8.96
C TRP A 10 -4.07 -13.68 8.60
N VAL A 11 -3.27 -14.43 9.38
CA VAL A 11 -1.81 -14.52 9.19
C VAL A 11 -1.42 -15.13 7.84
N PRO A 12 -1.99 -16.26 7.37
CA PRO A 12 -1.67 -16.79 6.05
C PRO A 12 -2.00 -15.80 4.93
N ALA A 13 -3.12 -15.10 5.02
CA ALA A 13 -3.51 -14.09 4.04
C ALA A 13 -2.56 -12.89 4.06
N LEU A 14 -2.15 -12.42 5.24
CA LEU A 14 -1.14 -11.36 5.37
C LEU A 14 0.19 -11.79 4.74
N LEU A 15 0.67 -13.00 5.00
CA LEU A 15 1.90 -13.52 4.41
C LEU A 15 1.79 -13.58 2.89
N GLN A 16 0.67 -14.04 2.35
CA GLN A 16 0.43 -14.09 0.91
C GLN A 16 0.49 -12.71 0.26
N VAL A 17 -0.15 -11.69 0.85
CA VAL A 17 -0.19 -10.34 0.27
C VAL A 17 1.09 -9.54 0.48
N SER A 18 1.93 -10.00 1.42
CA SER A 18 3.25 -9.43 1.69
C SER A 18 4.36 -10.11 0.87
N ASP A 19 4.04 -11.20 0.16
CA ASP A 19 5.00 -11.90 -0.70
C ASP A 19 5.43 -10.96 -1.85
N PRO A 20 6.76 -10.82 -2.12
CA PRO A 20 7.27 -10.06 -3.25
C PRO A 20 6.72 -10.50 -4.61
N LEU A 21 6.28 -11.76 -4.74
CA LEU A 21 5.66 -12.32 -5.94
C LEU A 21 4.16 -12.04 -6.05
N PHE A 22 3.55 -11.40 -5.02
CA PHE A 22 2.15 -11.00 -5.12
C PHE A 22 2.00 -9.98 -6.26
N PRO A 23 1.17 -10.24 -7.28
CA PRO A 23 1.29 -9.62 -8.59
C PRO A 23 0.69 -8.19 -8.65
N THR A 24 1.16 -7.32 -7.78
CA THR A 24 0.82 -5.88 -7.76
C THR A 24 1.73 -5.05 -8.65
N GLY A 25 2.87 -5.61 -9.12
CA GLY A 25 3.90 -4.87 -9.85
C GLY A 25 4.93 -4.19 -8.95
N ALA A 26 4.91 -4.44 -7.63
CA ALA A 26 5.84 -3.83 -6.68
C ALA A 26 7.30 -4.32 -6.82
N TYR A 27 7.50 -5.53 -7.35
CA TYR A 27 8.82 -6.16 -7.47
C TYR A 27 9.84 -5.34 -8.28
N ALA A 28 9.38 -4.54 -9.24
CA ALA A 28 10.25 -3.76 -10.11
C ALA A 28 10.74 -2.43 -9.53
N HIS A 29 10.36 -2.09 -8.29
CA HIS A 29 10.67 -0.79 -7.70
C HIS A 29 11.57 -0.91 -6.49
N SER A 30 12.85 -0.53 -6.65
CA SER A 30 13.86 -0.53 -5.58
C SER A 30 13.71 0.60 -4.57
N MET A 31 12.75 1.53 -4.77
CA MET A 31 12.51 2.72 -3.93
C MET A 31 13.78 3.58 -3.72
N GLY A 32 14.64 3.64 -4.73
CA GLY A 32 15.89 4.41 -4.72
C GLY A 32 17.12 3.64 -4.22
N LEU A 33 16.97 2.38 -3.78
CA LEU A 33 18.09 1.58 -3.29
C LEU A 33 19.16 1.37 -4.35
N GLU A 34 18.78 1.07 -5.59
CA GLU A 34 19.75 0.88 -6.71
C GLU A 34 20.57 2.15 -6.97
N GLN A 35 19.91 3.31 -7.03
CA GLN A 35 20.59 4.58 -7.23
C GLN A 35 21.50 4.93 -6.05
N TRP A 36 21.02 4.70 -4.83
CA TRP A 36 21.82 4.91 -3.63
C TRP A 36 23.04 4.00 -3.61
N ALA A 37 22.88 2.71 -3.92
CA ALA A 37 23.95 1.74 -4.00
C ALA A 37 25.01 2.12 -5.04
N ALA A 38 24.55 2.59 -6.21
CA ALA A 38 25.46 3.04 -7.27
C ALA A 38 26.24 4.31 -6.90
N THR A 39 25.63 5.21 -6.12
CA THR A 39 26.23 6.50 -5.75
C THR A 39 27.15 6.39 -4.53
N CYS A 40 26.74 5.62 -3.52
CA CYS A 40 27.44 5.52 -2.23
C CYS A 40 28.39 4.31 -2.13
N GLY A 41 28.44 3.45 -3.13
CA GLY A 41 29.32 2.27 -3.13
C GLY A 41 28.87 1.20 -2.13
N TYR A 42 27.65 0.68 -2.29
CA TYR A 42 27.13 -0.42 -1.48
C TYR A 42 28.04 -1.65 -1.54
N THR A 43 28.50 -2.11 -0.39
CA THR A 43 29.43 -3.26 -0.29
C THR A 43 29.06 -4.26 0.80
N SER A 44 28.12 -3.93 1.71
CA SER A 44 27.84 -4.74 2.90
C SER A 44 26.39 -4.69 3.34
N GLY A 45 25.99 -5.64 4.20
CA GLY A 45 24.68 -5.61 4.88
C GLY A 45 24.50 -4.38 5.78
N ASP A 46 25.58 -3.85 6.34
CA ASP A 46 25.55 -2.64 7.16
C ASP A 46 25.16 -1.40 6.33
N ASP A 47 25.58 -1.35 5.07
CA ASP A 47 25.19 -0.26 4.18
C ASP A 47 23.70 -0.34 3.82
N LEU A 48 23.14 -1.54 3.63
CA LEU A 48 21.73 -1.74 3.47
C LEU A 48 20.95 -1.26 4.72
N MET A 49 21.43 -1.59 5.92
CA MET A 49 20.83 -1.11 7.16
C MET A 49 20.87 0.43 7.27
N LYS A 50 21.95 1.07 6.85
CA LYS A 50 22.03 2.55 6.80
C LYS A 50 21.00 3.13 5.85
N PHE A 51 20.86 2.56 4.63
CA PHE A 51 19.84 3.00 3.68
C PHE A 51 18.44 2.90 4.31
N PHE A 52 18.14 1.77 4.95
CA PHE A 52 16.84 1.56 5.59
C PHE A 52 16.58 2.57 6.71
N GLN A 53 17.56 2.78 7.59
CA GLN A 53 17.45 3.69 8.74
C GLN A 53 17.37 5.17 8.33
N GLN A 54 18.08 5.56 7.27
CA GLN A 54 18.20 6.96 6.86
C GLN A 54 17.16 7.39 5.82
N HIS A 55 16.68 6.47 4.99
CA HIS A 55 15.80 6.77 3.87
C HIS A 55 14.46 6.06 3.96
N ALA A 56 14.41 4.73 3.84
CA ALA A 56 13.15 3.99 3.78
C ALA A 56 12.38 4.01 5.10
N GLY A 57 13.05 3.77 6.21
CA GLY A 57 12.42 3.71 7.54
C GLY A 57 11.73 5.01 7.95
N PRO A 58 12.39 6.17 7.86
CA PRO A 58 11.74 7.46 8.15
C PRO A 58 10.54 7.77 7.25
N ALA A 59 10.60 7.44 5.95
CA ALA A 59 9.48 7.63 5.04
C ALA A 59 8.28 6.76 5.43
N LEU A 60 8.52 5.48 5.73
CA LEU A 60 7.49 4.57 6.21
C LEU A 60 6.89 5.03 7.54
N ALA A 61 7.73 5.29 8.55
CA ALA A 61 7.27 5.56 9.92
C ALA A 61 6.57 6.91 10.08
N ARG A 62 7.01 7.94 9.35
CA ARG A 62 6.54 9.31 9.53
C ARG A 62 5.50 9.75 8.52
N LEU A 63 5.35 9.02 7.42
CA LEU A 63 4.46 9.41 6.32
C LEU A 63 3.54 8.25 5.94
N GLU A 64 4.06 7.14 5.40
CA GLU A 64 3.21 6.12 4.80
C GLU A 64 2.34 5.38 5.82
N LEU A 65 2.90 4.93 6.94
CA LEU A 65 2.12 4.24 7.98
C LEU A 65 1.05 5.11 8.65
N PRO A 66 1.30 6.39 8.99
CA PRO A 66 0.25 7.29 9.46
C PRO A 66 -0.89 7.46 8.44
N TYR A 67 -0.59 7.67 7.16
CA TYR A 67 -1.63 7.77 6.13
C TYR A 67 -2.41 6.46 5.95
N LEU A 68 -1.72 5.33 5.94
CA LEU A 68 -2.37 4.02 5.86
C LEU A 68 -3.37 3.82 7.00
N ARG A 69 -3.01 4.25 8.22
CA ARG A 69 -3.89 4.21 9.38
C ARG A 69 -5.09 5.15 9.20
N LEU A 70 -4.87 6.41 8.82
CA LEU A 70 -5.95 7.37 8.61
C LEU A 70 -6.96 6.88 7.56
N VAL A 71 -6.46 6.37 6.44
CA VAL A 71 -7.31 5.80 5.38
C VAL A 71 -8.11 4.60 5.90
N ARG A 72 -7.46 3.70 6.64
CA ARG A 72 -8.13 2.55 7.24
C ARG A 72 -9.23 2.98 8.23
N ASP A 73 -8.92 3.94 9.09
CA ASP A 73 -9.89 4.45 10.08
C ASP A 73 -11.10 5.10 9.36
N ALA A 74 -10.88 5.84 8.27
CA ALA A 74 -11.96 6.39 7.44
C ALA A 74 -12.79 5.30 6.76
N ILE A 75 -12.17 4.22 6.26
CA ILE A 75 -12.87 3.06 5.68
C ILE A 75 -13.76 2.39 6.72
N VAL A 76 -13.26 2.17 7.94
CA VAL A 76 -14.02 1.57 9.04
C VAL A 76 -15.24 2.41 9.43
N LEU A 77 -15.13 3.74 9.31
CA LEU A 77 -16.22 4.68 9.56
C LEU A 77 -17.14 4.89 8.35
N GLU A 78 -16.88 4.22 7.23
CA GLU A 78 -17.56 4.41 5.94
C GLU A 78 -17.52 5.87 5.43
N ASP A 79 -16.53 6.64 5.88
CA ASP A 79 -16.29 8.03 5.45
C ASP A 79 -15.49 8.06 4.14
N TRP A 80 -16.18 7.78 3.06
CA TRP A 80 -15.59 7.73 1.72
C TRP A 80 -15.11 9.10 1.22
N SER A 81 -15.69 10.18 1.73
CA SER A 81 -15.19 11.54 1.43
C SER A 81 -13.75 11.71 1.91
N THR A 82 -13.51 11.38 3.18
CA THR A 82 -12.17 11.42 3.78
C THR A 82 -11.21 10.45 3.08
N VAL A 83 -11.66 9.25 2.67
CA VAL A 83 -10.81 8.32 1.89
C VAL A 83 -10.33 8.96 0.59
N LEU A 84 -11.21 9.63 -0.16
CA LEU A 84 -10.86 10.29 -1.42
C LEU A 84 -9.97 11.53 -1.21
N GLU A 85 -10.21 12.30 -0.15
CA GLU A 85 -9.37 13.42 0.24
C GLU A 85 -7.94 12.97 0.58
N LEU A 86 -7.79 11.91 1.38
CA LEU A 86 -6.50 11.32 1.72
C LEU A 86 -5.78 10.76 0.49
N ASP A 87 -6.50 10.15 -0.46
CA ASP A 87 -5.92 9.68 -1.73
C ASP A 87 -5.37 10.85 -2.56
N ALA A 88 -6.10 11.97 -2.60
CA ALA A 88 -5.63 13.19 -3.27
C ALA A 88 -4.44 13.84 -2.54
N GLU A 89 -4.41 13.82 -1.20
CA GLU A 89 -3.25 14.30 -0.44
C GLU A 89 -2.01 13.44 -0.70
N ILE A 90 -2.16 12.12 -0.78
CA ILE A 90 -1.06 11.19 -1.14
C ILE A 90 -0.51 11.54 -2.53
N ASP A 91 -1.38 11.87 -3.48
CA ASP A 91 -0.97 12.32 -4.81
C ASP A 91 -0.13 13.60 -4.74
N ALA A 92 -0.53 14.55 -3.91
CA ALA A 92 0.12 15.84 -3.76
C ALA A 92 1.51 15.74 -3.13
N TRP A 93 1.71 14.94 -2.06
CA TRP A 93 3.01 14.82 -1.44
C TRP A 93 3.98 13.83 -2.15
N LYS A 94 3.48 12.97 -3.03
CA LYS A 94 4.34 12.19 -3.97
C LYS A 94 4.71 13.05 -5.19
N TRP A 95 5.48 14.11 -4.98
CA TRP A 95 5.79 15.11 -5.99
C TRP A 95 6.69 14.61 -7.13
N ALA A 96 7.55 13.60 -6.90
CA ALA A 96 8.31 12.96 -7.95
C ALA A 96 7.39 12.10 -8.83
N ASN A 97 7.33 12.41 -10.12
CA ASN A 97 6.39 11.77 -11.04
C ASN A 97 6.54 10.25 -11.09
N GLU A 98 7.78 9.76 -11.09
CA GLU A 98 8.09 8.33 -11.16
C GLU A 98 7.54 7.58 -9.93
N ILE A 99 7.68 8.17 -8.73
CA ILE A 99 7.19 7.58 -7.47
C ILE A 99 5.67 7.60 -7.44
N ARG A 100 5.05 8.68 -7.92
CA ARG A 100 3.60 8.83 -8.00
C ARG A 100 2.99 7.81 -8.95
N GLU A 101 3.49 7.72 -10.19
CA GLU A 101 3.03 6.77 -11.20
C GLU A 101 3.24 5.32 -10.76
N ALA A 102 4.38 5.00 -10.14
CA ALA A 102 4.64 3.69 -9.57
C ALA A 102 3.60 3.32 -8.49
N SER A 103 3.28 4.25 -7.58
CA SER A 103 2.28 4.06 -6.54
C SER A 103 0.88 3.82 -7.12
N ILE A 104 0.47 4.59 -8.12
CA ILE A 104 -0.82 4.43 -8.81
C ILE A 104 -0.87 3.10 -9.58
N SER A 105 0.21 2.75 -10.28
CA SER A 105 0.30 1.48 -11.02
C SER A 105 0.16 0.26 -10.10
N GLN A 106 0.85 0.28 -8.96
CA GLN A 106 0.76 -0.76 -7.93
C GLN A 106 -0.65 -0.83 -7.31
N GLY A 107 -1.23 0.33 -6.98
CA GLY A 107 -2.59 0.41 -6.45
C GLY A 107 -3.61 -0.16 -7.42
N ARG A 108 -3.53 0.21 -8.70
CA ARG A 108 -4.38 -0.34 -9.78
C ARG A 108 -4.23 -1.87 -9.92
N GLY A 109 -2.98 -2.38 -9.87
CA GLY A 109 -2.70 -3.81 -9.88
C GLY A 109 -3.34 -4.53 -8.72
N ARG A 110 -3.16 -3.99 -7.51
CA ARG A 110 -3.74 -4.51 -6.27
C ARG A 110 -5.28 -4.48 -6.31
N LEU A 111 -5.89 -3.38 -6.69
CA LEU A 111 -7.36 -3.24 -6.77
C LEU A 111 -7.98 -4.28 -7.71
N ARG A 112 -7.35 -4.56 -8.86
CA ARG A 112 -7.78 -5.65 -9.77
C ARG A 112 -7.76 -7.02 -9.11
N LEU A 113 -6.75 -7.28 -8.26
CA LEU A 113 -6.65 -8.54 -7.52
C LEU A 113 -7.72 -8.63 -6.44
N LEU A 114 -7.92 -7.55 -5.67
CA LEU A 114 -8.95 -7.50 -4.63
C LEU A 114 -10.34 -7.77 -5.21
N LYS A 115 -10.71 -7.16 -6.33
CA LYS A 115 -11.98 -7.43 -7.04
C LYS A 115 -12.17 -8.89 -7.45
N LYS A 116 -11.08 -9.60 -7.71
CA LYS A 116 -11.14 -11.04 -8.05
C LYS A 116 -11.24 -11.94 -6.83
N LEU A 117 -10.55 -11.58 -5.76
CA LEU A 117 -10.44 -12.40 -4.54
C LEU A 117 -11.63 -12.16 -3.60
N TRP A 118 -12.09 -10.93 -3.48
CA TRP A 118 -13.21 -10.51 -2.61
C TRP A 118 -14.36 -9.92 -3.45
N LYS A 119 -15.01 -10.78 -4.23
CA LYS A 119 -16.03 -10.38 -5.24
C LYS A 119 -17.28 -9.69 -4.68
N SER A 120 -17.51 -9.76 -3.39
CA SER A 120 -18.73 -9.24 -2.75
C SER A 120 -18.43 -8.21 -1.66
N SER A 121 -17.22 -7.59 -1.67
CA SER A 121 -16.92 -6.54 -0.70
C SER A 121 -17.46 -5.20 -1.18
N PRO A 122 -18.40 -4.58 -0.45
CA PRO A 122 -18.92 -3.26 -0.79
C PRO A 122 -17.82 -2.19 -0.83
N GLU A 123 -16.85 -2.26 0.07
CA GLU A 123 -15.75 -1.29 0.19
C GLU A 123 -14.88 -1.27 -1.08
N ILE A 124 -14.61 -2.46 -1.63
CA ILE A 124 -13.85 -2.58 -2.88
C ILE A 124 -14.65 -1.99 -4.05
N GLU A 125 -15.95 -2.28 -4.13
CA GLU A 125 -16.80 -1.79 -5.22
C GLU A 125 -16.92 -0.26 -5.16
N ILE A 126 -17.18 0.33 -3.99
CA ILE A 126 -17.29 1.78 -3.81
C ILE A 126 -16.00 2.47 -4.27
N TYR A 127 -14.84 2.00 -3.80
CA TYR A 127 -13.58 2.62 -4.19
C TYR A 127 -13.22 2.38 -5.65
N ALA A 128 -13.53 1.21 -6.19
CA ALA A 128 -13.30 0.88 -7.60
C ALA A 128 -14.16 1.73 -8.55
N ASP A 129 -15.39 2.02 -8.16
CA ASP A 129 -16.29 2.91 -8.91
C ASP A 129 -15.78 4.35 -8.87
N ALA A 130 -15.37 4.84 -7.69
CA ALA A 130 -14.74 6.16 -7.57
C ALA A 130 -13.48 6.27 -8.43
N PHE A 131 -12.65 5.22 -8.46
CA PHE A 131 -11.48 5.16 -9.33
C PHE A 131 -11.85 5.16 -10.82
N ALA A 132 -12.86 4.41 -11.22
CA ALA A 132 -13.33 4.35 -12.62
C ALA A 132 -13.91 5.70 -13.08
N LEU A 133 -14.53 6.45 -12.18
CA LEU A 133 -15.06 7.80 -12.42
C LEU A 133 -13.99 8.91 -12.36
N GLY A 134 -12.73 8.57 -12.06
CA GLY A 134 -11.65 9.54 -11.92
C GLY A 134 -11.71 10.40 -10.65
N GLN A 135 -12.52 10.01 -9.67
CA GLN A 135 -12.64 10.66 -8.36
C GLN A 135 -11.55 10.21 -7.40
N ALA A 136 -11.12 8.96 -7.49
CA ALA A 136 -9.98 8.42 -6.77
C ALA A 136 -8.72 8.38 -7.66
N ARG A 137 -7.54 8.58 -7.06
CA ARG A 137 -6.24 8.49 -7.73
C ARG A 137 -5.76 7.05 -7.85
N GLY A 138 -6.12 6.20 -6.89
CA GLY A 138 -5.76 4.80 -6.89
C GLY A 138 -4.38 4.51 -6.31
N HIS A 139 -3.93 5.30 -5.34
CA HIS A 139 -2.63 5.09 -4.73
C HIS A 139 -2.52 3.76 -3.99
N HIS A 140 -1.33 3.16 -4.04
CA HIS A 140 -1.02 1.90 -3.38
C HIS A 140 -1.39 1.87 -1.89
N LEU A 141 -1.15 2.96 -1.15
CA LEU A 141 -1.47 3.05 0.28
C LEU A 141 -2.96 2.89 0.56
N VAL A 142 -3.81 3.54 -0.24
CA VAL A 142 -5.27 3.47 -0.07
C VAL A 142 -5.78 2.07 -0.33
N VAL A 143 -5.31 1.46 -1.44
CA VAL A 143 -5.73 0.09 -1.78
C VAL A 143 -5.15 -0.94 -0.82
N ALA A 144 -3.98 -0.69 -0.22
CA ALA A 144 -3.44 -1.52 0.85
C ALA A 144 -4.28 -1.42 2.13
N ALA A 145 -4.75 -0.21 2.50
CA ALA A 145 -5.63 -0.03 3.64
C ALA A 145 -6.96 -0.79 3.47
N LEU A 146 -7.58 -0.73 2.27
CA LEU A 146 -8.73 -1.57 1.91
C LEU A 146 -8.44 -3.06 2.13
N GLN A 147 -7.30 -3.52 1.62
CA GLN A 147 -6.94 -4.93 1.75
C GLN A 147 -6.75 -5.35 3.22
N PHE A 148 -6.07 -4.55 4.03
CA PHE A 148 -5.87 -4.87 5.45
C PHE A 148 -7.19 -4.91 6.24
N GLU A 149 -8.18 -4.12 5.84
CA GLU A 149 -9.51 -4.19 6.45
C GLU A 149 -10.22 -5.50 6.12
N LEU A 150 -10.03 -6.04 4.93
CA LEU A 150 -10.60 -7.32 4.49
C LEU A 150 -9.93 -8.57 5.08
N LEU A 151 -8.77 -8.41 5.71
CA LEU A 151 -8.01 -9.52 6.30
C LEU A 151 -8.36 -9.78 7.78
N LYS A 152 -9.36 -9.10 8.33
CA LYS A 152 -9.84 -9.27 9.71
C LYS A 152 -10.49 -10.61 9.97
#